data_a502f4d133bff626e000b75af4112b25
#
_entry.id   a502f4d133bff626e000b75af4112b25
#
_cell.length_a   1.000
_cell.length_b   1.000
_cell.length_c   1.000
_cell.angle_alpha   90.00
_cell.angle_beta   90.00
_cell.angle_gamma   90.00
#
_symmetry.space_group_name_H-M   'P 1'
#
loop_
_entity.id
_entity.type
_entity.pdbx_description
1 polymer ?
#
loop_
_entity_poly.entity_id
_entity_poly.type
_entity_poly.pdbx_seq_one_letter_code
_entity_poly.pdbx_strand_id
1 'polypeptide(L)'
;MKIYHYFFAVLRIFKELMMQTKPPLPPFTKATAIQKIRMAEDAWNTRDPEKVSLVYTEDTIWRNRAEFPIGRGQVKQFLERKWAKELNYRLIKELWSFTKNRIAVRFAYECHDDSGNWQRSYGNENWEFNEQGLMICRFASINDLPIKETDRKFLWPFGRRPDDYPSLSDLGL
;
A
#
# COMPACT_ATOMS: atom_id res chain seq x y z
N MET A 1 9.67 45.63 7.80
CA MET A 1 8.50 44.85 8.26
C MET A 1 7.88 43.95 7.19
N LYS A 2 7.73 44.34 5.90
CA LYS A 2 7.16 43.53 4.81
C LYS A 2 8.00 42.30 4.42
N ILE A 3 9.34 42.35 4.50
CA ILE A 3 10.24 41.24 4.09
C ILE A 3 10.09 40.02 5.02
N TYR A 4 9.90 40.21 6.32
CA TYR A 4 9.71 39.11 7.28
C TYR A 4 8.40 38.34 7.04
N HIS A 5 7.31 39.03 6.65
CA HIS A 5 6.04 38.37 6.29
C HIS A 5 6.15 37.47 5.07
N TYR A 6 6.88 37.92 4.04
CA TYR A 6 7.15 37.10 2.86
C TYR A 6 7.99 35.86 3.19
N PHE A 7 9.00 36.01 4.03
CA PHE A 7 9.88 34.89 4.41
C PHE A 7 9.12 33.82 5.20
N PHE A 8 8.27 34.21 6.15
CA PHE A 8 7.43 33.26 6.90
C PHE A 8 6.35 32.61 6.03
N ALA A 9 5.78 33.32 5.08
CA ALA A 9 4.81 32.75 4.13
C ALA A 9 5.48 31.72 3.21
N VAL A 10 6.67 32.00 2.69
CA VAL A 10 7.44 31.06 1.87
C VAL A 10 7.87 29.84 2.68
N LEU A 11 8.34 29.98 3.90
CA LEU A 11 8.67 28.88 4.81
C LEU A 11 7.47 28.00 5.12
N ARG A 12 6.30 28.61 5.33
CA ARG A 12 5.05 27.89 5.58
C ARG A 12 4.63 27.08 4.36
N ILE A 13 4.64 27.68 3.16
CA ILE A 13 4.32 27.00 1.90
C ILE A 13 5.31 25.86 1.65
N PHE A 14 6.60 26.10 1.87
CA PHE A 14 7.63 25.06 1.73
C PHE A 14 7.42 23.91 2.71
N LYS A 15 7.07 24.21 3.97
CA LYS A 15 6.76 23.20 4.99
C LYS A 15 5.50 22.41 4.66
N GLU A 16 4.46 23.06 4.15
CA GLU A 16 3.23 22.42 3.69
C GLU A 16 3.50 21.53 2.46
N LEU A 17 4.33 21.99 1.51
CA LEU A 17 4.75 21.21 0.34
C LEU A 17 5.57 19.97 0.74
N MET A 18 6.50 20.13 1.69
CA MET A 18 7.31 19.03 2.22
C MET A 18 6.48 18.03 3.03
N MET A 19 5.41 18.47 3.71
CA MET A 19 4.48 17.59 4.41
C MET A 19 3.60 16.75 3.47
N GLN A 20 3.42 17.19 2.22
CA GLN A 20 2.64 16.46 1.21
C GLN A 20 3.48 15.44 0.42
N THR A 21 4.81 15.50 0.48
CA THR A 21 5.66 14.56 -0.25
C THR A 21 5.79 13.20 0.45
N LYS A 22 5.83 12.13 -0.33
CA LYS A 22 5.97 10.74 0.13
C LYS A 22 7.16 10.06 -0.57
N PRO A 23 8.40 10.34 -0.16
CA PRO A 23 9.58 9.68 -0.73
C PRO A 23 9.51 8.14 -0.58
N PRO A 24 10.25 7.39 -1.45
CA PRO A 24 11.00 7.86 -2.59
C PRO A 24 10.12 8.44 -3.69
N LEU A 25 10.64 9.45 -4.41
CA LEU A 25 9.93 10.15 -5.47
C LEU A 25 10.24 9.54 -6.84
N PRO A 26 9.32 9.62 -7.82
CA PRO A 26 9.65 9.27 -9.20
C PRO A 26 10.62 10.31 -9.82
N PRO A 27 11.40 9.93 -10.87
CA PRO A 27 11.41 8.61 -11.51
C PRO A 27 12.08 7.55 -10.64
N PHE A 28 11.46 6.36 -10.59
CA PHE A 28 11.97 5.28 -9.76
C PHE A 28 13.17 4.57 -10.40
N THR A 29 14.12 4.17 -9.55
CA THR A 29 15.12 3.14 -9.83
C THR A 29 14.63 1.80 -9.26
N LYS A 30 15.31 0.68 -9.57
CA LYS A 30 14.99 -0.62 -8.97
C LYS A 30 14.99 -0.55 -7.44
N ALA A 31 16.01 0.07 -6.85
CA ALA A 31 16.14 0.19 -5.39
C ALA A 31 14.99 1.02 -4.78
N THR A 32 14.67 2.18 -5.37
CA THR A 32 13.59 3.04 -4.86
C THR A 32 12.20 2.47 -5.12
N ALA A 33 11.99 1.69 -6.18
CA ALA A 33 10.75 0.94 -6.40
C ALA A 33 10.55 -0.15 -5.33
N ILE A 34 11.60 -0.93 -5.02
CA ILE A 34 11.56 -1.93 -3.93
C ILE A 34 11.27 -1.24 -2.59
N GLN A 35 11.95 -0.14 -2.29
CA GLN A 35 11.69 0.63 -1.07
C GLN A 35 10.23 1.10 -0.99
N LYS A 36 9.68 1.63 -2.09
CA LYS A 36 8.28 2.08 -2.17
C LYS A 36 7.29 0.95 -1.91
N ILE A 37 7.56 -0.23 -2.47
CA ILE A 37 6.76 -1.45 -2.26
C ILE A 37 6.81 -1.87 -0.80
N ARG A 38 8.00 -1.89 -0.19
CA ARG A 38 8.15 -2.27 1.22
C ARG A 38 7.40 -1.31 2.15
N MET A 39 7.47 -0.01 1.90
CA MET A 39 6.71 0.98 2.66
C MET A 39 5.20 0.78 2.54
N ALA A 40 4.71 0.44 1.34
CA ALA A 40 3.30 0.13 1.13
C ALA A 40 2.89 -1.17 1.84
N GLU A 41 3.70 -2.22 1.79
CA GLU A 41 3.50 -3.47 2.53
C GLU A 41 3.41 -3.21 4.04
N ASP A 42 4.38 -2.46 4.59
CA ASP A 42 4.42 -2.13 6.01
C ASP A 42 3.19 -1.32 6.45
N ALA A 43 2.77 -0.34 5.63
CA ALA A 43 1.57 0.45 5.92
C ALA A 43 0.31 -0.43 5.93
N TRP A 44 0.12 -1.30 4.94
CA TRP A 44 -1.03 -2.19 4.85
C TRP A 44 -1.08 -3.22 5.98
N ASN A 45 0.07 -3.71 6.42
CA ASN A 45 0.17 -4.63 7.56
C ASN A 45 -0.19 -3.98 8.91
N THR A 46 -0.27 -2.65 9.00
CA THR A 46 -0.83 -1.97 10.19
C THR A 46 -2.34 -2.11 10.30
N ARG A 47 -3.05 -2.38 9.20
CA ARG A 47 -4.52 -2.35 9.10
C ARG A 47 -5.13 -1.05 9.60
N ASP A 48 -4.43 0.07 9.39
CA ASP A 48 -4.87 1.41 9.75
C ASP A 48 -5.38 2.14 8.48
N PRO A 49 -6.72 2.30 8.30
CA PRO A 49 -7.30 2.94 7.13
C PRO A 49 -6.86 4.39 6.97
N GLU A 50 -6.71 5.13 8.07
CA GLU A 50 -6.27 6.52 8.05
C GLU A 50 -4.85 6.61 7.51
N LYS A 51 -3.92 5.88 8.14
CA LYS A 51 -2.52 5.85 7.75
C LYS A 51 -2.32 5.43 6.29
N VAL A 52 -3.02 4.39 5.84
CA VAL A 52 -2.90 3.89 4.47
C VAL A 52 -3.52 4.86 3.47
N SER A 53 -4.64 5.51 3.80
CA SER A 53 -5.28 6.46 2.89
C SER A 53 -4.39 7.67 2.55
N LEU A 54 -3.51 8.09 3.46
CA LEU A 54 -2.62 9.25 3.30
C LEU A 54 -1.48 9.06 2.27
N VAL A 55 -1.29 7.88 1.69
CA VAL A 55 -0.32 7.67 0.61
C VAL A 55 -0.91 7.92 -0.78
N TYR A 56 -2.20 8.16 -0.88
CA TYR A 56 -2.93 8.41 -2.12
C TYR A 56 -3.26 9.90 -2.28
N THR A 57 -3.43 10.33 -3.54
CA THR A 57 -3.95 11.70 -3.81
C THR A 57 -5.40 11.83 -3.37
N GLU A 58 -5.88 13.07 -3.19
CA GLU A 58 -7.28 13.33 -2.82
C GLU A 58 -8.27 12.78 -3.86
N ASP A 59 -7.88 12.76 -5.12
CA ASP A 59 -8.65 12.33 -6.28
C ASP A 59 -8.24 10.97 -6.84
N THR A 60 -7.47 10.17 -6.08
CA THR A 60 -6.96 8.85 -6.51
C THR A 60 -8.05 7.96 -7.11
N ILE A 61 -7.67 7.17 -8.10
CA ILE A 61 -8.58 6.23 -8.76
C ILE A 61 -8.15 4.80 -8.45
N TRP A 62 -9.07 4.00 -7.92
CA TRP A 62 -8.84 2.60 -7.64
C TRP A 62 -9.73 1.68 -8.46
N ARG A 63 -9.22 0.50 -8.73
CA ARG A 63 -9.98 -0.73 -8.93
C ARG A 63 -9.43 -1.79 -7.99
N ASN A 64 -10.28 -2.34 -7.15
CA ASN A 64 -9.92 -3.47 -6.29
C ASN A 64 -10.95 -4.58 -6.50
N ARG A 65 -10.59 -5.63 -7.25
CA ARG A 65 -11.53 -6.64 -7.73
C ARG A 65 -12.62 -5.97 -8.60
N ALA A 66 -13.88 -6.02 -8.13
CA ALA A 66 -15.03 -5.40 -8.76
C ALA A 66 -15.49 -4.09 -8.08
N GLU A 67 -14.70 -3.53 -7.14
CA GLU A 67 -14.97 -2.23 -6.52
C GLU A 67 -14.09 -1.14 -7.13
N PHE A 68 -14.65 0.06 -7.26
CA PHE A 68 -14.04 1.20 -7.96
C PHE A 68 -14.06 2.46 -7.08
N PRO A 69 -13.32 2.50 -5.96
CA PRO A 69 -13.22 3.68 -5.11
C PRO A 69 -12.58 4.86 -5.87
N ILE A 70 -13.18 6.04 -5.75
CA ILE A 70 -12.65 7.29 -6.27
C ILE A 70 -12.46 8.26 -5.11
N GLY A 71 -11.24 8.79 -5.01
CA GLY A 71 -10.84 9.70 -3.96
C GLY A 71 -10.47 9.03 -2.64
N ARG A 72 -9.62 9.72 -1.88
CA ARG A 72 -9.08 9.23 -0.60
C ARG A 72 -10.16 8.83 0.41
N GLY A 73 -11.29 9.57 0.45
CA GLY A 73 -12.40 9.25 1.36
C GLY A 73 -13.02 7.88 1.09
N GLN A 74 -13.28 7.53 -0.19
CA GLN A 74 -13.82 6.22 -0.54
C GLN A 74 -12.78 5.11 -0.34
N VAL A 75 -11.50 5.39 -0.56
CA VAL A 75 -10.41 4.46 -0.24
C VAL A 75 -10.39 4.13 1.24
N LYS A 76 -10.50 5.13 2.12
CA LYS A 76 -10.57 4.92 3.57
C LYS A 76 -11.77 4.05 3.97
N GLN A 77 -12.97 4.35 3.48
CA GLN A 77 -14.18 3.57 3.73
C GLN A 77 -14.04 2.12 3.23
N PHE A 78 -13.41 1.92 2.07
CA PHE A 78 -13.10 0.57 1.55
C PHE A 78 -12.20 -0.20 2.53
N LEU A 79 -11.13 0.42 3.02
CA LEU A 79 -10.17 -0.20 3.94
C LEU A 79 -10.80 -0.53 5.30
N GLU A 80 -11.67 0.34 5.81
CA GLU A 80 -12.45 0.09 7.04
C GLU A 80 -13.29 -1.19 6.91
N ARG A 81 -14.06 -1.32 5.82
CA ARG A 81 -14.88 -2.52 5.55
C ARG A 81 -14.02 -3.77 5.33
N LYS A 82 -12.88 -3.63 4.63
CA LYS A 82 -11.96 -4.73 4.35
C LYS A 82 -11.43 -5.33 5.66
N TRP A 83 -10.84 -4.52 6.51
CA TRP A 83 -10.18 -5.01 7.73
C TRP A 83 -11.14 -5.31 8.89
N ALA A 84 -12.40 -4.91 8.78
CA ALA A 84 -13.47 -5.42 9.64
C ALA A 84 -13.81 -6.90 9.35
N LYS A 85 -13.56 -7.38 8.11
CA LYS A 85 -13.88 -8.74 7.65
C LYS A 85 -12.66 -9.64 7.57
N GLU A 86 -11.49 -9.10 7.19
CA GLU A 86 -10.27 -9.84 6.98
C GLU A 86 -9.40 -9.83 8.25
N LEU A 87 -9.68 -10.78 9.13
CA LEU A 87 -9.02 -10.91 10.44
C LEU A 87 -7.64 -11.57 10.29
N ASN A 88 -6.73 -11.29 11.21
CA ASN A 88 -5.35 -11.81 11.20
C ASN A 88 -4.59 -11.57 9.89
N TYR A 89 -4.91 -10.48 9.18
CA TYR A 89 -4.34 -10.12 7.90
C TYR A 89 -2.81 -9.98 7.95
N ARG A 90 -2.12 -10.65 6.99
CA ARG A 90 -0.68 -10.57 6.74
C ARG A 90 -0.44 -10.50 5.24
N LEU A 91 0.37 -9.55 4.80
CA LEU A 91 0.62 -9.24 3.39
C LEU A 91 2.10 -9.25 3.09
N ILE A 92 2.48 -9.87 1.97
CA ILE A 92 3.79 -9.73 1.33
C ILE A 92 3.61 -9.17 -0.07
N LYS A 93 4.42 -8.18 -0.43
CA LYS A 93 4.49 -7.57 -1.76
C LYS A 93 5.88 -7.76 -2.37
N GLU A 94 5.93 -7.93 -3.68
CA GLU A 94 7.18 -8.11 -4.42
C GLU A 94 7.14 -7.33 -5.74
N LEU A 95 8.29 -6.73 -6.11
CA LEU A 95 8.43 -5.99 -7.35
C LEU A 95 8.33 -6.95 -8.55
N TRP A 96 7.40 -6.67 -9.47
CA TRP A 96 7.35 -7.33 -10.76
C TRP A 96 8.06 -6.53 -11.84
N SER A 97 7.74 -5.24 -11.96
CA SER A 97 8.33 -4.31 -12.94
C SER A 97 8.16 -2.86 -12.50
N PHE A 98 8.93 -1.96 -13.08
CA PHE A 98 8.76 -0.51 -12.87
C PHE A 98 9.21 0.27 -14.10
N THR A 99 8.70 1.50 -14.24
CA THR A 99 9.15 2.47 -15.24
C THR A 99 8.74 3.89 -14.82
N LYS A 100 9.68 4.84 -14.89
CA LYS A 100 9.42 6.25 -14.52
C LYS A 100 8.65 6.38 -13.20
N ASN A 101 7.34 6.69 -13.27
CA ASN A 101 6.43 6.88 -12.14
C ASN A 101 5.45 5.71 -11.93
N ARG A 102 5.70 4.53 -12.52
CA ARG A 102 4.83 3.36 -12.43
C ARG A 102 5.56 2.18 -11.82
N ILE A 103 4.84 1.41 -11.00
CA ILE A 103 5.33 0.17 -10.39
C ILE A 103 4.27 -0.91 -10.56
N ALA A 104 4.67 -2.06 -11.09
CA ALA A 104 3.87 -3.28 -11.11
C ALA A 104 4.32 -4.19 -9.96
N VAL A 105 3.36 -4.71 -9.21
CA VAL A 105 3.57 -5.46 -7.97
C VAL A 105 2.80 -6.77 -8.04
N ARG A 106 3.42 -7.87 -7.66
CA ARG A 106 2.71 -9.08 -7.26
C ARG A 106 2.63 -9.14 -5.74
N PHE A 107 1.58 -9.74 -5.21
CA PHE A 107 1.41 -9.87 -3.77
C PHE A 107 0.61 -11.11 -3.41
N ALA A 108 0.76 -11.54 -2.17
CA ALA A 108 -0.18 -12.44 -1.53
C ALA A 108 -0.47 -11.97 -0.12
N TYR A 109 -1.67 -12.27 0.37
CA TYR A 109 -2.00 -12.06 1.77
C TYR A 109 -2.80 -13.23 2.32
N GLU A 110 -2.69 -13.44 3.63
CA GLU A 110 -3.48 -14.41 4.37
C GLU A 110 -4.36 -13.69 5.38
N CYS A 111 -5.57 -14.17 5.54
CA CYS A 111 -6.54 -13.73 6.55
C CYS A 111 -7.59 -14.81 6.77
N HIS A 112 -8.42 -14.63 7.80
CA HIS A 112 -9.62 -15.43 7.99
C HIS A 112 -10.84 -14.51 8.21
N ASP A 113 -12.03 -15.06 7.99
CA ASP A 113 -13.29 -14.40 8.34
C ASP A 113 -13.64 -14.60 9.84
N ASP A 114 -14.78 -14.08 10.26
CA ASP A 114 -15.28 -14.20 11.63
C ASP A 114 -15.67 -15.65 12.04
N SER A 115 -15.85 -16.53 11.05
CA SER A 115 -16.12 -17.96 11.25
C SER A 115 -14.83 -18.79 11.29
N GLY A 116 -13.66 -18.18 11.15
CA GLY A 116 -12.36 -18.85 11.16
C GLY A 116 -11.97 -19.51 9.84
N ASN A 117 -12.66 -19.21 8.74
CA ASN A 117 -12.32 -19.74 7.42
C ASN A 117 -11.09 -18.98 6.87
N TRP A 118 -9.96 -19.67 6.75
CA TRP A 118 -8.74 -19.10 6.22
C TRP A 118 -8.71 -19.08 4.70
N GLN A 119 -8.12 -18.00 4.17
CA GLN A 119 -7.82 -17.87 2.75
C GLN A 119 -6.42 -17.29 2.54
N ARG A 120 -5.82 -17.66 1.41
CA ARG A 120 -4.68 -16.97 0.82
C ARG A 120 -5.12 -16.32 -0.48
N SER A 121 -4.94 -15.02 -0.58
CA SER A 121 -5.29 -14.25 -1.78
C SER A 121 -4.02 -13.91 -2.55
N TYR A 122 -4.05 -14.14 -3.85
CA TYR A 122 -2.97 -13.82 -4.78
C TYR A 122 -3.41 -12.66 -5.65
N GLY A 123 -2.53 -11.68 -5.84
CA GLY A 123 -2.89 -10.52 -6.62
C GLY A 123 -1.73 -9.88 -7.39
N ASN A 124 -2.13 -9.11 -8.40
CA ASN A 124 -1.25 -8.22 -9.14
C ASN A 124 -1.81 -6.80 -9.07
N GLU A 125 -0.93 -5.85 -8.88
CA GLU A 125 -1.27 -4.43 -8.79
C GLU A 125 -0.48 -3.61 -9.79
N ASN A 126 -1.12 -2.62 -10.36
CA ASN A 126 -0.50 -1.58 -11.16
C ASN A 126 -0.66 -0.25 -10.42
N TRP A 127 0.45 0.42 -10.15
CA TRP A 127 0.50 1.71 -9.45
C TRP A 127 1.03 2.80 -10.34
N GLU A 128 0.48 3.99 -10.20
CA GLU A 128 1.01 5.22 -10.79
C GLU A 128 1.09 6.32 -9.74
N PHE A 129 2.17 7.12 -9.78
CA PHE A 129 2.48 8.14 -8.78
C PHE A 129 2.60 9.52 -9.42
N ASN A 130 2.23 10.56 -8.66
CA ASN A 130 2.56 11.94 -9.01
C ASN A 130 4.00 12.30 -8.59
N GLU A 131 4.44 13.51 -8.93
CA GLU A 131 5.80 14.00 -8.60
C GLU A 131 6.07 14.09 -7.10
N GLN A 132 5.04 14.24 -6.26
CA GLN A 132 5.14 14.23 -4.80
C GLN A 132 5.23 12.81 -4.20
N GLY A 133 5.21 11.77 -5.05
CA GLY A 133 5.26 10.38 -4.61
C GLY A 133 3.97 9.86 -4.00
N LEU A 134 2.85 10.55 -4.20
CA LEU A 134 1.51 10.07 -3.85
C LEU A 134 0.95 9.21 -5.00
N MET A 135 0.23 8.15 -4.66
CA MET A 135 -0.37 7.25 -5.64
C MET A 135 -1.66 7.85 -6.19
N ILE A 136 -1.66 8.13 -7.50
CA ILE A 136 -2.82 8.66 -8.24
C ILE A 136 -3.73 7.55 -8.76
N CYS A 137 -3.18 6.34 -8.93
CA CYS A 137 -3.89 5.24 -9.56
C CYS A 137 -3.44 3.91 -8.93
N ARG A 138 -4.40 3.02 -8.59
CA ARG A 138 -4.14 1.66 -8.14
C ARG A 138 -5.15 0.69 -8.74
N PHE A 139 -4.69 -0.25 -9.54
CA PHE A 139 -5.54 -1.30 -10.11
C PHE A 139 -5.07 -2.66 -9.62
N ALA A 140 -5.92 -3.36 -8.87
CA ALA A 140 -5.63 -4.67 -8.30
C ALA A 140 -6.60 -5.74 -8.83
N SER A 141 -6.03 -6.82 -9.37
CA SER A 141 -6.72 -8.06 -9.67
C SER A 141 -6.34 -9.09 -8.62
N ILE A 142 -7.31 -9.78 -8.03
CA ILE A 142 -7.09 -10.64 -6.86
C ILE A 142 -7.94 -11.90 -6.98
N ASN A 143 -7.31 -13.06 -6.74
CA ASN A 143 -7.96 -14.37 -6.66
C ASN A 143 -7.80 -14.94 -5.27
N ASP A 144 -8.86 -15.49 -4.71
CA ASP A 144 -8.86 -16.10 -3.39
C ASP A 144 -8.76 -17.62 -3.50
N LEU A 145 -7.94 -18.20 -2.62
CA LEU A 145 -7.80 -19.62 -2.43
C LEU A 145 -8.12 -19.95 -0.98
N PRO A 146 -9.19 -20.72 -0.69
CA PRO A 146 -9.42 -21.26 0.64
C PRO A 146 -8.23 -22.18 1.04
N ILE A 147 -7.75 -22.02 2.26
CA ILE A 147 -6.67 -22.83 2.83
C ILE A 147 -7.06 -23.33 4.21
N LYS A 148 -6.37 -24.36 4.70
CA LYS A 148 -6.44 -24.72 6.12
C LYS A 148 -5.54 -23.78 6.92
N GLU A 149 -5.84 -23.59 8.20
CA GLU A 149 -4.96 -22.82 9.10
C GLU A 149 -3.54 -23.39 9.15
N THR A 150 -3.42 -24.71 9.09
CA THR A 150 -2.13 -25.42 9.04
C THR A 150 -1.30 -25.16 7.79
N ASP A 151 -1.93 -24.66 6.71
CA ASP A 151 -1.26 -24.39 5.43
C ASP A 151 -0.78 -22.93 5.33
N ARG A 152 -0.94 -22.16 6.40
CA ARG A 152 -0.47 -20.77 6.48
C ARG A 152 1.04 -20.70 6.32
N LYS A 153 1.46 -19.68 5.58
CA LYS A 153 2.88 -19.36 5.35
C LYS A 153 3.30 -18.01 5.96
N PHE A 154 2.34 -17.17 6.39
CA PHE A 154 2.59 -15.83 6.91
C PHE A 154 2.39 -15.81 8.43
N LEU A 155 3.46 -16.15 9.16
CA LEU A 155 3.40 -16.51 10.59
C LEU A 155 4.04 -15.48 11.54
N TRP A 156 4.49 -14.30 11.04
CA TRP A 156 5.06 -13.27 11.92
C TRP A 156 3.98 -12.60 12.79
N PRO A 157 4.36 -11.98 13.92
CA PRO A 157 3.45 -11.21 14.76
C PRO A 157 2.74 -10.09 14.01
N PHE A 158 1.68 -9.53 14.60
CA PHE A 158 0.95 -8.41 14.00
C PHE A 158 1.88 -7.23 13.67
N GLY A 159 1.62 -6.59 12.53
CA GLY A 159 2.34 -5.41 12.07
C GLY A 159 3.40 -5.71 10.99
N ARG A 160 4.50 -4.99 11.05
CA ARG A 160 5.56 -5.04 10.04
C ARG A 160 6.17 -6.43 9.93
N ARG A 161 6.31 -6.93 8.67
CA ARG A 161 7.03 -8.18 8.39
C ARG A 161 8.52 -8.02 8.75
N PRO A 162 9.17 -8.97 9.45
CA PRO A 162 10.62 -8.96 9.70
C PRO A 162 11.42 -8.84 8.38
N ASP A 163 12.58 -8.20 8.44
CA ASP A 163 13.40 -7.97 7.22
C ASP A 163 14.03 -9.25 6.69
N ASP A 164 14.29 -10.22 7.57
CA ASP A 164 14.81 -11.55 7.28
C ASP A 164 13.72 -12.59 6.93
N TYR A 165 12.43 -12.18 6.95
CA TYR A 165 11.33 -13.08 6.58
C TYR A 165 11.35 -13.36 5.07
N PRO A 166 11.10 -14.61 4.64
CA PRO A 166 11.13 -14.99 3.23
C PRO A 166 10.23 -14.11 2.35
N SER A 167 10.68 -13.83 1.11
CA SER A 167 9.88 -13.18 0.06
C SER A 167 8.82 -14.14 -0.51
N LEU A 168 7.93 -13.64 -1.37
CA LEU A 168 7.00 -14.52 -2.09
C LEU A 168 7.73 -15.55 -2.94
N SER A 169 8.80 -15.13 -3.64
CA SER A 169 9.62 -16.02 -4.45
C SER A 169 10.26 -17.13 -3.62
N ASP A 170 10.79 -16.81 -2.42
CA ASP A 170 11.38 -17.78 -1.50
C ASP A 170 10.35 -18.78 -0.96
N LEU A 171 9.10 -18.34 -0.78
CA LEU A 171 7.99 -19.17 -0.31
C LEU A 171 7.34 -20.01 -1.42
N GLY A 172 7.78 -19.86 -2.67
CA GLY A 172 7.20 -20.51 -3.83
C GLY A 172 5.77 -20.04 -4.14
N LEU A 173 5.47 -18.76 -3.88
CA LEU A 173 4.17 -18.13 -4.06
C LEU A 173 4.16 -17.17 -5.25
#